data_f96d5d811a100b3267ee0326b4d28aa4
#
_entry.id   f96d5d811a100b3267ee0326b4d28aa4
#
_cell.length_a   1.000
_cell.length_b   1.000
_cell.length_c   1.000
_cell.angle_alpha   90.00
_cell.angle_beta   90.00
_cell.angle_gamma   90.00
#
_symmetry.space_group_name_H-M   'P 1'
#
loop_
_entity.id
_entity.type
_entity.pdbx_description
1 polymer ?
#
loop_
_entity_poly.entity_id
_entity_poly.type
_entity_poly.pdbx_seq_one_letter_code
_entity_poly.pdbx_strand_id
1 'polypeptide(L)'
;MIEVKYTIAENAPIASGVYRLKLEGDTSAITAPGQFLDLRLPGFFLRRPISICDWDERSVTLLYKVVGGGTDWLSRCTPGHMLDALSGLGNGFDVAACGETTLLSGGGIGTAPLFGLAKCLLAAGKTPVAVLGFNTAEDVFYENEFKALGVQTVIATADGSCGTRGFVTDALLEQFDTVCACGPMPMLKALCAKTDKPGQISLEARMGCGFGACMGCTIDTVNGPKRVCREGPVFGREEIKW
;
A
#
# COMPACT_ATOMS: atom_id res chain seq x y z
N MET A 1 -0.15 11.02 -15.41
CA MET A 1 0.00 9.64 -15.93
C MET A 1 0.92 9.62 -17.13
N ILE A 2 1.94 8.79 -17.09
CA ILE A 2 2.91 8.57 -18.19
C ILE A 2 3.14 7.06 -18.37
N GLU A 3 3.52 6.63 -19.57
CA GLU A 3 4.00 5.27 -19.81
C GLU A 3 5.51 5.23 -19.63
N VAL A 4 6.00 4.30 -18.85
CA VAL A 4 7.43 4.16 -18.50
C VAL A 4 7.86 2.72 -18.73
N LYS A 5 9.08 2.55 -19.26
CA LYS A 5 9.77 1.27 -19.27
C LYS A 5 10.69 1.20 -18.07
N TYR A 6 10.45 0.22 -17.22
CA TYR A 6 11.28 -0.06 -16.07
C TYR A 6 12.15 -1.30 -16.32
N THR A 7 13.35 -1.30 -15.76
CA THR A 7 14.20 -2.49 -15.68
C THR A 7 14.15 -3.08 -14.28
N ILE A 8 13.93 -4.37 -14.16
CA ILE A 8 13.99 -5.07 -12.87
C ILE A 8 15.44 -5.03 -12.36
N ALA A 9 15.67 -4.36 -11.23
CA ALA A 9 16.94 -4.38 -10.52
C ALA A 9 16.97 -5.51 -9.48
N GLU A 10 15.83 -5.78 -8.85
CA GLU A 10 15.67 -6.84 -7.87
C GLU A 10 14.24 -7.42 -7.94
N ASN A 11 14.11 -8.73 -7.76
CA ASN A 11 12.84 -9.42 -7.56
C ASN A 11 13.06 -10.59 -6.61
N ALA A 12 12.83 -10.38 -5.33
CA ALA A 12 13.19 -11.33 -4.28
C ALA A 12 12.02 -11.63 -3.34
N PRO A 13 11.84 -12.89 -2.93
CA PRO A 13 10.87 -13.22 -1.88
C PRO A 13 11.30 -12.61 -0.55
N ILE A 14 10.34 -12.04 0.20
CA ILE A 14 10.57 -11.43 1.52
C ILE A 14 9.71 -12.04 2.63
N ALA A 15 8.63 -12.72 2.26
CA ALA A 15 7.77 -13.48 3.17
C ALA A 15 6.99 -14.53 2.35
N SER A 16 6.13 -15.31 2.98
CA SER A 16 5.33 -16.35 2.34
C SER A 16 4.50 -15.81 1.17
N GLY A 17 4.92 -16.12 -0.07
CA GLY A 17 4.29 -15.66 -1.30
C GLY A 17 4.34 -14.16 -1.54
N VAL A 18 5.15 -13.39 -0.79
CA VAL A 18 5.34 -11.95 -0.94
C VAL A 18 6.73 -11.64 -1.48
N TYR A 19 6.80 -10.78 -2.49
CA TYR A 19 8.03 -10.40 -3.17
C TYR A 19 8.28 -8.90 -3.07
N ARG A 20 9.55 -8.51 -2.96
CA ARG A 20 10.04 -7.16 -3.19
C ARG A 20 10.55 -7.05 -4.63
N LEU A 21 9.96 -6.12 -5.38
CA LEU A 21 10.32 -5.82 -6.76
C LEU A 21 10.90 -4.40 -6.80
N LYS A 22 12.19 -4.26 -7.07
CA LYS A 22 12.83 -2.96 -7.33
C LYS A 22 12.97 -2.76 -8.83
N LEU A 23 12.45 -1.64 -9.29
CA LEU A 23 12.43 -1.24 -10.69
C LEU A 23 13.22 0.05 -10.89
N GLU A 24 14.12 0.10 -11.86
CA GLU A 24 14.86 1.28 -12.28
C GLU A 24 14.20 1.91 -13.51
N GLY A 25 14.00 3.23 -13.48
CA GLY A 25 13.34 3.99 -14.54
C GLY A 25 12.90 5.37 -14.10
N ASP A 26 12.10 6.03 -14.92
CA ASP A 26 11.58 7.38 -14.65
C ASP A 26 10.50 7.31 -13.55
N THR A 27 10.76 7.97 -12.44
CA THR A 27 9.86 8.08 -11.27
C THR A 27 9.20 9.45 -11.15
N SER A 28 9.46 10.37 -12.08
CA SER A 28 9.02 11.78 -12.01
C SER A 28 7.52 11.99 -11.89
N ALA A 29 6.71 11.00 -12.30
CA ALA A 29 5.26 11.03 -12.16
C ALA A 29 4.75 10.55 -10.80
N ILE A 30 5.63 10.00 -9.94
CA ILE A 30 5.28 9.56 -8.59
C ILE A 30 5.43 10.77 -7.67
N THR A 31 4.31 11.25 -7.12
CA THR A 31 4.25 12.52 -6.38
C THR A 31 3.78 12.39 -4.93
N ALA A 32 3.18 11.24 -4.58
CA ALA A 32 2.65 11.04 -3.24
C ALA A 32 2.67 9.55 -2.84
N PRO A 33 2.87 9.25 -1.55
CA PRO A 33 2.76 7.88 -1.02
C PRO A 33 1.33 7.37 -1.18
N GLY A 34 1.16 6.09 -1.51
CA GLY A 34 -0.15 5.49 -1.75
C GLY A 34 -0.58 5.48 -3.22
N GLN A 35 0.16 6.12 -4.13
CA GLN A 35 0.00 5.91 -5.56
C GLN A 35 0.44 4.50 -5.97
N PHE A 36 0.11 4.09 -7.20
CA PHE A 36 0.40 2.75 -7.71
C PHE A 36 0.97 2.79 -9.14
N LEU A 37 1.67 1.73 -9.52
CA LEU A 37 2.01 1.43 -10.90
C LEU A 37 1.04 0.39 -11.46
N ASP A 38 0.73 0.49 -12.76
CA ASP A 38 -0.09 -0.49 -13.46
C ASP A 38 0.76 -1.24 -14.49
N LEU A 39 1.30 -2.40 -14.08
CA LEU A 39 2.30 -3.17 -14.81
C LEU A 39 1.66 -3.95 -15.97
N ARG A 40 2.23 -3.83 -17.18
CA ARG A 40 1.87 -4.66 -18.32
C ARG A 40 2.70 -5.94 -18.29
N LEU A 41 2.01 -7.07 -18.18
CA LEU A 41 2.65 -8.37 -18.16
C LEU A 41 2.40 -9.10 -19.49
N PRO A 42 3.44 -9.65 -20.16
CA PRO A 42 3.27 -10.39 -21.42
C PRO A 42 2.31 -11.56 -21.28
N GLY A 43 1.40 -11.72 -22.24
CA GLY A 43 0.41 -12.80 -22.25
C GLY A 43 -0.81 -12.55 -21.36
N PHE A 44 -0.92 -11.42 -20.67
CA PHE A 44 -2.08 -11.07 -19.87
C PHE A 44 -2.81 -9.86 -20.44
N PHE A 45 -4.14 -9.98 -20.56
CA PHE A 45 -4.98 -8.93 -21.14
C PHE A 45 -5.00 -7.65 -20.28
N LEU A 46 -5.20 -7.79 -18.97
CA LEU A 46 -5.20 -6.66 -18.04
C LEU A 46 -3.80 -6.41 -17.48
N ARG A 47 -3.48 -5.16 -17.19
CA ARG A 47 -2.33 -4.76 -16.39
C ARG A 47 -2.51 -5.20 -14.92
N ARG A 48 -1.48 -5.08 -14.13
CA ARG A 48 -1.49 -5.39 -12.68
C ARG A 48 -1.20 -4.13 -11.89
N PRO A 49 -2.22 -3.53 -11.25
CA PRO A 49 -2.02 -2.41 -10.36
C PRO A 49 -1.35 -2.88 -9.07
N ILE A 50 -0.21 -2.29 -8.74
CA ILE A 50 0.56 -2.60 -7.54
C ILE A 50 0.94 -1.30 -6.86
N SER A 51 0.59 -1.17 -5.57
CA SER A 51 0.90 0.01 -4.76
C SER A 51 2.40 0.22 -4.63
N ILE A 52 2.81 1.48 -4.70
CA ILE A 52 4.20 1.88 -4.50
C ILE A 52 4.52 1.80 -3.01
N CYS A 53 5.59 1.06 -2.67
CA CYS A 53 6.10 0.94 -1.31
C CYS A 53 7.07 2.07 -0.99
N ASP A 54 8.02 2.33 -1.89
CA ASP A 54 9.04 3.36 -1.76
C ASP A 54 9.52 3.80 -3.15
N TRP A 55 10.09 5.00 -3.24
CA TRP A 55 10.72 5.49 -4.48
C TRP A 55 11.78 6.53 -4.19
N ASP A 56 12.68 6.69 -5.13
CA ASP A 56 13.68 7.75 -5.23
C ASP A 56 13.69 8.33 -6.67
N GLU A 57 14.66 9.16 -7.02
CA GLU A 57 14.75 9.81 -8.35
C GLU A 57 14.92 8.82 -9.52
N ARG A 58 15.34 7.59 -9.27
CA ARG A 58 15.74 6.61 -10.29
C ARG A 58 15.12 5.24 -10.13
N SER A 59 14.49 4.98 -9.01
CA SER A 59 13.95 3.65 -8.72
C SER A 59 12.65 3.71 -7.94
N VAL A 60 11.82 2.70 -8.14
CA VAL A 60 10.60 2.46 -7.39
C VAL A 60 10.61 1.03 -6.84
N THR A 61 10.22 0.88 -5.60
CA THR A 61 10.06 -0.40 -4.92
C THR A 61 8.58 -0.73 -4.79
N LEU A 62 8.19 -1.89 -5.26
CA LEU A 62 6.85 -2.46 -5.11
C LEU A 62 6.93 -3.69 -4.21
N LEU A 63 5.91 -3.90 -3.39
CA LEU A 63 5.67 -5.19 -2.74
C LEU A 63 4.42 -5.80 -3.34
N TYR A 64 4.49 -7.08 -3.68
CA TYR A 64 3.34 -7.79 -4.22
C TYR A 64 3.21 -9.20 -3.69
N LYS A 65 1.97 -9.65 -3.57
CA LYS A 65 1.64 -11.04 -3.20
C LYS A 65 1.32 -11.85 -4.45
N VAL A 66 1.80 -13.08 -4.52
CA VAL A 66 1.44 -14.03 -5.57
C VAL A 66 0.03 -14.53 -5.31
N VAL A 67 -0.94 -14.07 -6.12
CA VAL A 67 -2.37 -14.38 -5.97
C VAL A 67 -2.99 -14.97 -7.24
N GLY A 68 -2.25 -15.03 -8.33
CA GLY A 68 -2.75 -15.55 -9.61
C GLY A 68 -1.70 -15.54 -10.70
N GLY A 69 -2.03 -16.04 -11.89
CA GLY A 69 -1.08 -16.28 -12.97
C GLY A 69 -0.18 -15.09 -13.34
N GLY A 70 -0.68 -13.85 -13.28
CA GLY A 70 0.14 -12.66 -13.58
C GLY A 70 1.23 -12.42 -12.54
N THR A 71 0.87 -12.41 -11.25
CA THR A 71 1.86 -12.24 -10.16
C THR A 71 2.76 -13.47 -10.00
N ASP A 72 2.28 -14.66 -10.36
CA ASP A 72 3.10 -15.87 -10.44
C ASP A 72 4.12 -15.79 -11.60
N TRP A 73 3.71 -15.28 -12.77
CA TRP A 73 4.64 -14.98 -13.87
C TRP A 73 5.68 -13.94 -13.44
N LEU A 74 5.25 -12.86 -12.79
CA LEU A 74 6.13 -11.79 -12.32
C LEU A 74 7.16 -12.31 -11.32
N SER A 75 6.80 -13.22 -10.41
CA SER A 75 7.72 -13.80 -9.40
C SER A 75 8.88 -14.59 -9.99
N ARG A 76 8.77 -15.01 -11.25
CA ARG A 76 9.83 -15.71 -11.99
C ARG A 76 10.69 -14.78 -12.84
N CYS A 77 10.36 -13.49 -12.93
CA CYS A 77 11.17 -12.52 -13.65
C CYS A 77 12.48 -12.24 -12.89
N THR A 78 13.58 -12.16 -13.63
CA THR A 78 14.92 -11.93 -13.10
C THR A 78 15.39 -10.50 -13.33
N PRO A 79 16.39 -10.00 -12.60
CA PRO A 79 17.04 -8.73 -12.89
C PRO A 79 17.45 -8.60 -14.36
N GLY A 80 17.33 -7.38 -14.89
CA GLY A 80 17.54 -7.07 -16.31
C GLY A 80 16.30 -7.23 -17.19
N HIS A 81 15.23 -7.87 -16.72
CA HIS A 81 13.97 -7.93 -17.46
C HIS A 81 13.28 -6.57 -17.50
N MET A 82 12.71 -6.22 -18.64
CA MET A 82 12.03 -4.93 -18.85
C MET A 82 10.52 -5.09 -18.72
N LEU A 83 9.88 -4.15 -18.04
CA LEU A 83 8.44 -4.08 -17.85
C LEU A 83 7.90 -2.72 -18.29
N ASP A 84 6.83 -2.71 -19.07
CA ASP A 84 6.07 -1.50 -19.35
C ASP A 84 5.07 -1.26 -18.20
N ALA A 85 4.99 -0.01 -17.73
CA ALA A 85 4.04 0.38 -16.69
C ALA A 85 3.40 1.74 -16.98
N LEU A 86 2.19 1.94 -16.52
CA LEU A 86 1.62 3.27 -16.32
C LEU A 86 2.02 3.76 -14.94
N SER A 87 2.54 4.99 -14.85
CA SER A 87 2.99 5.67 -13.64
C SER A 87 2.21 6.96 -13.41
N GLY A 88 2.22 7.48 -12.18
CA GLY A 88 1.46 8.65 -11.79
C GLY A 88 -0.04 8.36 -11.75
N LEU A 89 -0.41 7.21 -11.21
CA LEU A 89 -1.78 6.75 -11.09
C LEU A 89 -2.30 6.87 -9.66
N GLY A 90 -3.57 7.25 -9.57
CA GLY A 90 -4.28 7.42 -8.30
C GLY A 90 -3.83 8.64 -7.49
N ASN A 91 -4.62 8.96 -6.47
CA ASN A 91 -4.29 9.93 -5.45
C ASN A 91 -3.54 9.23 -4.32
N GLY A 92 -2.52 9.87 -3.76
CA GLY A 92 -1.81 9.38 -2.59
C GLY A 92 -2.42 9.88 -1.28
N PHE A 93 -1.76 9.52 -0.18
CA PHE A 93 -2.04 10.09 1.13
C PHE A 93 -1.62 11.57 1.17
N ASP A 94 -2.46 12.40 1.74
CA ASP A 94 -2.16 13.80 2.04
C ASP A 94 -1.41 13.89 3.38
N VAL A 95 -0.09 14.06 3.30
CA VAL A 95 0.80 14.19 4.47
C VAL A 95 0.48 15.46 5.27
N ALA A 96 0.02 16.53 4.62
CA ALA A 96 -0.33 17.78 5.30
C ALA A 96 -1.57 17.61 6.18
N ALA A 97 -2.54 16.81 5.76
CA ALA A 97 -3.76 16.51 6.52
C ALA A 97 -3.54 15.54 7.70
N CYS A 98 -2.36 14.92 7.80
CA CYS A 98 -2.02 14.08 8.95
C CYS A 98 -1.72 14.92 10.20
N GLY A 99 -2.06 14.41 11.39
CA GLY A 99 -1.72 15.02 12.67
C GLY A 99 -0.23 14.88 13.03
N GLU A 100 0.16 15.38 14.20
CA GLU A 100 1.53 15.26 14.72
C GLU A 100 1.92 13.80 14.89
N THR A 101 1.07 13.02 15.55
CA THR A 101 1.23 11.57 15.68
C THR A 101 0.23 10.85 14.77
N THR A 102 0.73 10.09 13.79
CA THR A 102 -0.10 9.38 12.81
C THR A 102 0.05 7.87 12.95
N LEU A 103 -1.07 7.18 13.23
CA LEU A 103 -1.14 5.73 13.22
C LEU A 103 -1.18 5.19 11.78
N LEU A 104 -0.21 4.37 11.44
CA LEU A 104 -0.15 3.60 10.19
C LEU A 104 -0.64 2.18 10.47
N SER A 105 -1.83 1.83 9.99
CA SER A 105 -2.39 0.49 10.20
C SER A 105 -2.41 -0.32 8.91
N GLY A 106 -1.52 -1.30 8.81
CA GLY A 106 -1.33 -2.14 7.63
C GLY A 106 -1.82 -3.57 7.81
N GLY A 107 -2.56 -4.11 6.85
CA GLY A 107 -2.96 -5.53 6.84
C GLY A 107 -2.35 -6.30 5.69
N GLY A 108 -1.48 -7.28 5.96
CA GLY A 108 -0.79 -8.04 4.95
C GLY A 108 -0.10 -7.15 3.93
N ILE A 109 -0.38 -7.32 2.63
CA ILE A 109 0.25 -6.54 1.56
C ILE A 109 -0.10 -5.04 1.63
N GLY A 110 -1.17 -4.64 2.33
CA GLY A 110 -1.50 -3.24 2.60
C GLY A 110 -0.45 -2.50 3.46
N THR A 111 0.50 -3.20 4.05
CA THR A 111 1.69 -2.61 4.70
C THR A 111 2.56 -1.83 3.70
N ALA A 112 2.60 -2.25 2.43
CA ALA A 112 3.49 -1.69 1.40
C ALA A 112 3.35 -0.16 1.24
N PRO A 113 2.18 0.43 0.92
CA PRO A 113 2.07 1.88 0.69
C PRO A 113 2.31 2.71 1.96
N LEU A 114 2.19 2.11 3.14
CA LEU A 114 2.40 2.80 4.41
C LEU A 114 3.88 3.03 4.73
N PHE A 115 4.80 2.27 4.13
CA PHE A 115 6.23 2.48 4.32
C PHE A 115 6.69 3.79 3.69
N GLY A 116 6.31 4.06 2.44
CA GLY A 116 6.57 5.34 1.79
C GLY A 116 5.90 6.51 2.51
N LEU A 117 4.68 6.30 3.03
CA LEU A 117 4.00 7.29 3.85
C LEU A 117 4.78 7.59 5.15
N ALA A 118 5.30 6.56 5.84
CA ALA A 118 6.13 6.76 7.03
C ALA A 118 7.34 7.66 6.76
N LYS A 119 8.05 7.43 5.65
CA LYS A 119 9.18 8.27 5.22
C LYS A 119 8.76 9.72 4.97
N CYS A 120 7.64 9.93 4.28
CA CYS A 120 7.12 11.27 4.01
C CYS A 120 6.68 12.00 5.28
N LEU A 121 6.07 11.30 6.25
CA LEU A 121 5.68 11.86 7.54
C LEU A 121 6.92 12.27 8.36
N LEU A 122 7.93 11.42 8.44
CA LEU A 122 9.20 11.73 9.12
C LEU A 122 9.90 12.93 8.47
N ALA A 123 9.95 12.99 7.14
CA ALA A 123 10.51 14.13 6.40
C ALA A 123 9.73 15.44 6.65
N ALA A 124 8.44 15.36 6.96
CA ALA A 124 7.58 16.49 7.34
C ALA A 124 7.67 16.83 8.85
N GLY A 125 8.56 16.18 9.62
CA GLY A 125 8.75 16.39 11.05
C GLY A 125 7.66 15.78 11.93
N LYS A 126 6.83 14.89 11.38
CA LYS A 126 5.73 14.20 12.09
C LYS A 126 6.20 12.86 12.67
N THR A 127 5.42 12.32 13.58
CA THR A 127 5.72 11.08 14.30
C THR A 127 4.80 9.94 13.84
N PRO A 128 5.18 9.15 12.83
CA PRO A 128 4.43 7.95 12.49
C PRO A 128 4.65 6.85 13.54
N VAL A 129 3.57 6.11 13.84
CA VAL A 129 3.59 4.88 14.63
C VAL A 129 2.88 3.79 13.83
N ALA A 130 3.37 2.56 13.83
CA ALA A 130 2.85 1.51 12.95
C ALA A 130 2.29 0.31 13.71
N VAL A 131 1.14 -0.18 13.26
CA VAL A 131 0.57 -1.46 13.67
C VAL A 131 0.31 -2.30 12.42
N LEU A 132 1.06 -3.39 12.27
CA LEU A 132 1.05 -4.23 11.08
C LEU A 132 0.47 -5.60 11.42
N GLY A 133 -0.60 -5.98 10.72
CA GLY A 133 -1.34 -7.22 10.93
C GLY A 133 -1.06 -8.26 9.86
N PHE A 134 -0.85 -9.51 10.29
CA PHE A 134 -0.59 -10.65 9.42
C PHE A 134 -1.36 -11.87 9.91
N ASN A 135 -1.39 -12.96 9.13
CA ASN A 135 -2.01 -14.19 9.59
C ASN A 135 -1.07 -14.97 10.53
N THR A 136 0.19 -15.13 10.15
CA THR A 136 1.22 -15.93 10.84
C THR A 136 2.56 -15.20 10.85
N ALA A 137 3.52 -15.69 11.64
CA ALA A 137 4.89 -15.17 11.65
C ALA A 137 5.59 -15.27 10.27
N GLU A 138 5.26 -16.27 9.46
CA GLU A 138 5.83 -16.47 8.12
C GLU A 138 5.36 -15.42 7.10
N ASP A 139 4.22 -14.77 7.38
CA ASP A 139 3.68 -13.69 6.56
C ASP A 139 4.29 -12.32 6.93
N VAL A 140 5.03 -12.19 8.04
CA VAL A 140 5.55 -10.91 8.55
C VAL A 140 6.68 -10.40 7.65
N PHE A 141 6.57 -9.15 7.21
CA PHE A 141 7.60 -8.44 6.46
C PHE A 141 7.60 -6.95 6.82
N TYR A 142 8.71 -6.28 6.54
CA TYR A 142 8.93 -4.84 6.72
C TYR A 142 8.89 -4.33 8.17
N GLU A 143 8.83 -5.20 9.18
CA GLU A 143 8.95 -4.80 10.58
C GLU A 143 10.30 -4.10 10.85
N ASN A 144 11.40 -4.74 10.39
CA ASN A 144 12.74 -4.21 10.58
C ASN A 144 12.97 -2.92 9.78
N GLU A 145 12.40 -2.80 8.60
CA GLU A 145 12.47 -1.62 7.76
C GLU A 145 11.79 -0.41 8.42
N PHE A 146 10.59 -0.58 8.99
CA PHE A 146 9.93 0.46 9.78
C PHE A 146 10.72 0.83 11.02
N LYS A 147 11.24 -0.15 11.78
CA LYS A 147 12.10 0.09 12.95
C LYS A 147 13.39 0.82 12.59
N ALA A 148 13.99 0.50 11.44
CA ALA A 148 15.20 1.18 10.95
C ALA A 148 14.96 2.65 10.61
N LEU A 149 13.72 3.05 10.27
CA LEU A 149 13.32 4.46 10.14
C LEU A 149 13.12 5.16 11.50
N GLY A 150 13.19 4.44 12.63
CA GLY A 150 12.85 4.97 13.96
C GLY A 150 11.37 4.96 14.27
N VAL A 151 10.54 4.28 13.46
CA VAL A 151 9.09 4.16 13.66
C VAL A 151 8.80 3.12 14.72
N GLN A 152 8.05 3.51 15.77
CA GLN A 152 7.51 2.55 16.73
C GLN A 152 6.59 1.58 15.98
N THR A 153 6.93 0.29 15.99
CA THR A 153 6.23 -0.72 15.19
C THR A 153 5.77 -1.87 16.05
N VAL A 154 4.49 -2.18 15.97
CA VAL A 154 3.85 -3.32 16.65
C VAL A 154 3.34 -4.29 15.59
N ILE A 155 3.64 -5.57 15.79
CA ILE A 155 3.12 -6.66 14.95
C ILE A 155 1.95 -7.34 15.65
N ALA A 156 0.89 -7.65 14.90
CA ALA A 156 -0.19 -8.53 15.30
C ALA A 156 -0.27 -9.72 14.33
N THR A 157 -0.39 -10.93 14.87
CA THR A 157 -0.66 -12.12 14.05
C THR A 157 -1.93 -12.82 14.52
N ALA A 158 -2.78 -13.22 13.58
CA ALA A 158 -4.07 -13.82 13.90
C ALA A 158 -3.93 -15.09 14.76
N ASP A 159 -2.88 -15.89 14.51
CA ASP A 159 -2.58 -17.11 15.25
C ASP A 159 -1.75 -16.88 16.52
N GLY A 160 -1.16 -15.68 16.71
CA GLY A 160 -0.32 -15.34 17.86
C GLY A 160 1.12 -15.86 17.76
N SER A 161 1.56 -16.26 16.58
CA SER A 161 2.92 -16.79 16.36
C SER A 161 4.00 -15.70 16.39
N CYS A 162 3.62 -14.41 16.23
CA CYS A 162 4.52 -13.26 16.35
C CYS A 162 3.75 -12.04 16.88
N GLY A 163 4.35 -11.31 17.81
CA GLY A 163 3.78 -10.08 18.37
C GLY A 163 2.49 -10.31 19.17
N THR A 164 1.53 -9.39 19.02
CA THR A 164 0.21 -9.49 19.66
C THR A 164 -0.66 -10.52 18.94
N ARG A 165 -1.27 -11.44 19.70
CA ARG A 165 -2.24 -12.37 19.13
C ARG A 165 -3.54 -11.64 18.81
N GLY A 166 -4.01 -11.77 17.56
CA GLY A 166 -5.24 -11.16 17.08
C GLY A 166 -5.03 -10.28 15.86
N PHE A 167 -5.85 -9.26 15.72
CA PHE A 167 -5.86 -8.33 14.60
C PHE A 167 -5.22 -6.99 14.97
N VAL A 168 -5.04 -6.10 14.01
CA VAL A 168 -4.50 -4.75 14.25
C VAL A 168 -5.30 -3.99 15.30
N THR A 169 -6.61 -4.25 15.43
CA THR A 169 -7.49 -3.65 16.44
C THR A 169 -7.22 -4.10 17.87
N ASP A 170 -6.53 -5.23 18.06
CA ASP A 170 -6.15 -5.77 19.36
C ASP A 170 -4.77 -5.26 19.81
N ALA A 171 -4.01 -4.68 18.87
CA ALA A 171 -2.67 -4.14 19.08
C ALA A 171 -2.59 -2.60 18.93
N LEU A 172 -3.74 -1.91 18.91
CA LEU A 172 -3.77 -0.45 18.72
C LEU A 172 -3.00 0.27 19.82
N LEU A 173 -2.22 1.27 19.38
CA LEU A 173 -1.57 2.22 20.26
C LEU A 173 -2.60 3.25 20.75
N GLU A 174 -2.43 3.73 22.00
CA GLU A 174 -3.43 4.60 22.63
C GLU A 174 -3.33 6.07 22.20
N GLN A 175 -2.15 6.50 21.76
CA GLN A 175 -1.87 7.92 21.50
C GLN A 175 -1.56 8.16 20.02
N PHE A 176 -2.53 8.69 19.29
CA PHE A 176 -2.37 9.20 17.93
C PHE A 176 -3.48 10.21 17.61
N ASP A 177 -3.20 11.10 16.66
CA ASP A 177 -4.12 12.17 16.24
C ASP A 177 -4.91 11.80 15.00
N THR A 178 -4.26 11.08 14.07
CA THR A 178 -4.85 10.65 12.79
C THR A 178 -4.52 9.20 12.50
N VAL A 179 -5.32 8.54 11.66
CA VAL A 179 -5.10 7.18 11.19
C VAL A 179 -4.96 7.13 9.68
N CYS A 180 -3.93 6.46 9.20
CA CYS A 180 -3.77 6.09 7.79
C CYS A 180 -3.71 4.57 7.67
N ALA A 181 -4.60 3.99 6.88
CA ALA A 181 -4.71 2.54 6.82
C ALA A 181 -4.82 1.99 5.39
N CYS A 182 -4.27 0.79 5.20
CA CYS A 182 -4.41 0.00 3.99
C CYS A 182 -4.45 -1.49 4.34
N GLY A 183 -5.34 -2.24 3.70
CA GLY A 183 -5.50 -3.68 3.93
C GLY A 183 -6.87 -4.20 3.57
N PRO A 184 -7.21 -5.43 4.00
CA PRO A 184 -8.50 -6.04 3.72
C PRO A 184 -9.68 -5.22 4.25
N MET A 185 -10.75 -5.14 3.48
CA MET A 185 -11.96 -4.37 3.84
C MET A 185 -12.50 -4.67 5.25
N PRO A 186 -12.57 -5.94 5.72
CA PRO A 186 -13.02 -6.23 7.09
C PRO A 186 -12.11 -5.58 8.16
N MET A 187 -10.78 -5.55 7.92
CA MET A 187 -9.84 -4.89 8.83
C MET A 187 -10.09 -3.38 8.89
N LEU A 188 -10.22 -2.75 7.72
CA LEU A 188 -10.46 -1.30 7.62
C LEU A 188 -11.77 -0.90 8.30
N LYS A 189 -12.82 -1.69 8.09
CA LYS A 189 -14.13 -1.49 8.76
C LYS A 189 -14.02 -1.63 10.27
N ALA A 190 -13.34 -2.66 10.78
CA ALA A 190 -13.14 -2.87 12.20
C ALA A 190 -12.30 -1.75 12.84
N LEU A 191 -11.24 -1.31 12.15
CA LEU A 191 -10.40 -0.20 12.59
C LEU A 191 -11.21 1.09 12.68
N CYS A 192 -12.01 1.42 11.67
CA CYS A 192 -12.85 2.61 11.67
C CYS A 192 -13.97 2.56 12.72
N ALA A 193 -14.44 1.39 13.11
CA ALA A 193 -15.37 1.24 14.23
C ALA A 193 -14.68 1.37 15.59
N LYS A 194 -13.38 1.10 15.69
CA LYS A 194 -12.61 1.10 16.94
C LYS A 194 -12.10 2.49 17.36
N THR A 195 -11.94 3.42 16.42
CA THR A 195 -11.44 4.78 16.71
C THR A 195 -12.25 5.84 16.01
N ASP A 196 -12.44 6.99 16.68
CA ASP A 196 -13.13 8.18 16.11
C ASP A 196 -12.15 9.18 15.46
N LYS A 197 -10.85 8.88 15.51
CA LYS A 197 -9.83 9.78 14.95
C LYS A 197 -10.04 9.99 13.45
N PRO A 198 -9.83 11.22 12.94
CA PRO A 198 -9.85 11.47 11.51
C PRO A 198 -8.76 10.67 10.80
N GLY A 199 -8.89 10.46 9.51
CA GLY A 199 -7.87 9.72 8.80
C GLY A 199 -8.13 9.47 7.32
N GLN A 200 -7.23 8.72 6.72
CA GLN A 200 -7.23 8.41 5.31
C GLN A 200 -7.09 6.90 5.12
N ILE A 201 -7.91 6.36 4.24
CA ILE A 201 -8.01 4.92 4.01
C ILE A 201 -7.70 4.62 2.55
N SER A 202 -6.69 3.80 2.31
CA SER A 202 -6.40 3.28 0.98
C SER A 202 -7.22 2.03 0.71
N LEU A 203 -8.07 2.10 -0.32
CA LEU A 203 -8.98 1.03 -0.72
C LEU A 203 -8.44 0.28 -1.94
N GLU A 204 -8.73 -1.00 -1.99
CA GLU A 204 -8.43 -1.86 -3.13
C GLU A 204 -9.71 -2.18 -3.90
N ALA A 205 -9.62 -2.21 -5.23
CA ALA A 205 -10.67 -2.69 -6.11
C ALA A 205 -10.08 -3.40 -7.33
N ARG A 206 -10.85 -4.27 -7.95
CA ARG A 206 -10.46 -4.85 -9.24
C ARG A 206 -10.44 -3.75 -10.29
N MET A 207 -9.31 -3.55 -10.93
CA MET A 207 -9.12 -2.53 -11.95
C MET A 207 -9.07 -3.15 -13.34
N GLY A 208 -9.78 -2.52 -14.29
CA GLY A 208 -9.65 -2.87 -15.70
C GLY A 208 -8.61 -1.98 -16.39
N CYS A 209 -8.84 -0.66 -16.42
CA CYS A 209 -7.95 0.28 -17.11
C CYS A 209 -6.89 0.93 -16.23
N GLY A 210 -7.10 1.03 -14.91
CA GLY A 210 -6.17 1.69 -13.97
C GLY A 210 -6.16 3.23 -13.98
N PHE A 211 -6.85 3.89 -14.93
CA PHE A 211 -6.81 5.36 -15.10
C PHE A 211 -8.18 6.04 -15.21
N GLY A 212 -9.26 5.32 -14.87
CA GLY A 212 -10.60 5.91 -14.72
C GLY A 212 -11.50 5.90 -15.96
N ALA A 213 -11.14 5.25 -17.06
CA ALA A 213 -11.96 5.21 -18.27
C ALA A 213 -13.08 4.16 -18.21
N CYS A 214 -12.81 2.96 -17.67
CA CYS A 214 -13.76 1.83 -17.77
C CYS A 214 -14.81 1.77 -16.65
N MET A 215 -14.70 2.57 -15.61
CA MET A 215 -15.60 2.62 -14.43
C MET A 215 -15.63 1.32 -13.60
N GLY A 216 -14.83 0.29 -13.93
CA GLY A 216 -14.90 -1.04 -13.32
C GLY A 216 -14.48 -1.11 -11.85
N CYS A 217 -13.73 -0.11 -11.35
CA CYS A 217 -13.31 -0.01 -9.94
C CYS A 217 -14.16 0.99 -9.14
N THR A 218 -15.38 1.28 -9.58
CA THR A 218 -16.28 2.22 -8.90
C THR A 218 -16.76 1.65 -7.58
N ILE A 219 -16.71 2.46 -6.54
CA ILE A 219 -17.25 2.21 -5.20
C ILE A 219 -18.26 3.29 -4.85
N ASP A 220 -19.20 2.96 -3.96
CA ASP A 220 -20.11 3.95 -3.39
C ASP A 220 -19.45 4.68 -2.23
N THR A 221 -19.50 6.01 -2.27
CA THR A 221 -19.08 6.88 -1.18
C THR A 221 -20.24 7.74 -0.70
N VAL A 222 -20.08 8.45 0.42
CA VAL A 222 -21.11 9.38 0.92
C VAL A 222 -21.36 10.54 -0.06
N ASN A 223 -20.36 10.83 -0.90
CA ASN A 223 -20.42 11.89 -1.93
C ASN A 223 -20.75 11.35 -3.33
N GLY A 224 -21.35 10.13 -3.41
CA GLY A 224 -21.66 9.47 -4.66
C GLY A 224 -20.59 8.48 -5.14
N PRO A 225 -20.75 7.89 -6.34
CA PRO A 225 -19.82 6.88 -6.85
C PRO A 225 -18.46 7.50 -7.20
N LYS A 226 -17.37 6.84 -6.78
CA LYS A 226 -15.97 7.23 -7.07
C LYS A 226 -15.17 6.02 -7.56
N ARG A 227 -14.23 6.24 -8.47
CA ARG A 227 -13.34 5.21 -9.01
C ARG A 227 -12.08 5.10 -8.17
N VAL A 228 -11.79 3.94 -7.64
CA VAL A 228 -10.59 3.71 -6.82
C VAL A 228 -9.29 4.07 -7.57
N CYS A 229 -9.22 3.82 -8.88
CA CYS A 229 -8.02 4.12 -9.66
C CYS A 229 -7.81 5.61 -9.99
N ARG A 230 -8.81 6.48 -9.82
CA ARG A 230 -8.73 7.90 -10.21
C ARG A 230 -9.01 8.86 -9.08
N GLU A 231 -10.15 8.73 -8.40
CA GLU A 231 -10.50 9.54 -7.24
C GLU A 231 -9.88 9.00 -5.95
N GLY A 232 -9.46 7.71 -5.94
CA GLY A 232 -8.65 7.04 -4.92
C GLY A 232 -7.22 6.74 -5.42
N PRO A 233 -6.55 5.72 -4.88
CA PRO A 233 -7.07 4.72 -3.91
C PRO A 233 -7.28 5.25 -2.50
N VAL A 234 -6.69 6.40 -2.15
CA VAL A 234 -6.80 7.00 -0.83
C VAL A 234 -8.01 7.92 -0.76
N PHE A 235 -8.85 7.70 0.24
CA PHE A 235 -10.05 8.47 0.53
C PHE A 235 -10.04 8.95 1.98
N GLY A 236 -10.69 10.06 2.27
CA GLY A 236 -11.02 10.44 3.64
C GLY A 236 -11.88 9.34 4.28
N ARG A 237 -11.60 9.02 5.53
CA ARG A 237 -12.35 8.00 6.28
C ARG A 237 -13.86 8.25 6.27
N GLU A 238 -14.25 9.52 6.39
CA GLU A 238 -15.63 10.00 6.41
C GLU A 238 -16.34 9.86 5.05
N GLU A 239 -15.59 9.69 3.96
CA GLU A 239 -16.17 9.52 2.63
C GLU A 239 -16.66 8.09 2.38
N ILE A 240 -16.17 7.10 3.14
CA ILE A 240 -16.39 5.69 2.87
C ILE A 240 -17.74 5.24 3.47
N LYS A 241 -18.56 4.58 2.67
CA LYS A 241 -19.74 3.84 3.12
C LYS A 241 -19.32 2.43 3.55
N TRP A 242 -19.44 2.15 4.83
CA TRP A 242 -19.05 0.85 5.42
C TRP A 242 -20.18 -0.18 5.41
#